data_a8c4e2a23768a961dda9b3381c3e22ce
#
_entry.id   a8c4e2a23768a961dda9b3381c3e22ce
#
_cell.length_a   1.000
_cell.length_b   1.000
_cell.length_c   1.000
_cell.angle_alpha   90.00
_cell.angle_beta   90.00
_cell.angle_gamma   90.00
#
_symmetry.space_group_name_H-M   'P 1'
#
loop_
_entity.id
_entity.type
_entity.pdbx_description
1 polymer ?
#
loop_
_entity_poly.entity_id
_entity_poly.type
_entity_poly.pdbx_seq_one_letter_code
_entity_poly.pdbx_strand_id
1 'polypeptide(L)'
;MTANAIVELELDDIQGGALRERPSPYVGTYVLLRIDDQQAGRQMLRRLLPVIDAGPTSSDPAKDAWVSVALTYQGLKALGVPPDSLASFAPEFVQGMAARAELLGDVGENGPDSWEKPLGTPEVHVGLAALSPSAEKLATVLERARRAYTELPGVTVIWRQDCYQLPTGRNPFGFKDGIGQPAVEGSGVPRSNSKEPPLKAGEFILGYPDETGSLPPMPKPEVLGRNGTYLVFQKFHTRVAAYRQYLRANASSLEEEALLGAKMVGRWQSGAPLTLCPDRDDPELGADPSRNNDFLYYEDDLRGFNCPAGSHARRMNPRDALKDDTSVDVRLHRMIRRGTTYGPMLPEGVLEDDGADRGIAFVFVGAHLKRQFEFVKSQWVNDGIFIGASQENDPLVGPNDGTGTFTIPHRPIRRRLHGLPSFVVTRGGEYFFVPGLRALRWLAELET
;
A
#
# COMPACT_ATOMS: atom_id res chain seq x y z
N MET A 1 36.66 3.58 9.36
CA MET A 1 35.38 3.89 8.67
C MET A 1 35.49 3.27 7.29
N THR A 2 34.97 2.06 7.12
CA THR A 2 34.90 1.39 5.82
C THR A 2 33.87 2.14 4.98
N ALA A 3 34.27 2.64 3.81
CA ALA A 3 33.33 3.22 2.85
C ALA A 3 32.22 2.18 2.60
N ASN A 4 30.97 2.51 2.94
CA ASN A 4 29.82 1.69 2.57
C ASN A 4 29.83 1.59 1.04
N ALA A 5 30.16 0.43 0.50
CA ALA A 5 29.99 0.17 -0.91
C ALA A 5 28.51 0.41 -1.23
N ILE A 6 28.23 1.27 -2.20
CA ILE A 6 26.87 1.48 -2.72
C ILE A 6 26.40 0.12 -3.23
N VAL A 7 25.32 -0.40 -2.63
CA VAL A 7 24.72 -1.66 -3.08
C VAL A 7 24.04 -1.39 -4.41
N GLU A 8 24.55 -1.99 -5.47
CA GLU A 8 23.95 -1.90 -6.80
C GLU A 8 22.79 -2.91 -6.89
N LEU A 9 21.58 -2.42 -7.15
CA LEU A 9 20.40 -3.26 -7.37
C LEU A 9 20.41 -3.86 -8.77
N GLU A 10 20.07 -5.14 -8.88
CA GLU A 10 19.86 -5.83 -10.16
C GLU A 10 18.49 -5.43 -10.74
N LEU A 11 18.38 -4.17 -11.18
CA LEU A 11 17.12 -3.55 -11.61
C LEU A 11 16.49 -4.25 -12.82
N ASP A 12 17.27 -4.96 -13.61
CA ASP A 12 16.84 -5.77 -14.75
C ASP A 12 16.13 -7.07 -14.34
N ASP A 13 16.29 -7.48 -13.08
CA ASP A 13 15.64 -8.66 -12.51
C ASP A 13 14.46 -8.34 -11.60
N ILE A 14 14.38 -7.11 -11.06
CA ILE A 14 13.29 -6.67 -10.18
C ILE A 14 12.09 -6.27 -11.01
N GLN A 15 10.90 -6.84 -10.75
CA GLN A 15 9.67 -6.43 -11.42
C GLN A 15 9.39 -4.94 -11.23
N GLY A 16 9.04 -4.24 -12.31
CA GLY A 16 8.82 -2.79 -12.30
C GLY A 16 7.79 -2.32 -11.28
N GLY A 17 6.72 -3.05 -11.08
CA GLY A 17 5.68 -2.74 -10.09
C GLY A 17 6.15 -2.65 -8.63
N ALA A 18 7.30 -3.25 -8.29
CA ALA A 18 7.88 -3.15 -6.95
C ALA A 18 8.45 -1.76 -6.67
N LEU A 19 9.12 -1.13 -7.63
CA LEU A 19 9.84 0.13 -7.44
C LEU A 19 9.24 1.31 -8.20
N ARG A 20 8.56 1.10 -9.34
CA ARG A 20 7.96 2.19 -10.13
C ARG A 20 6.90 2.93 -9.35
N GLU A 21 6.86 4.22 -9.53
CA GLU A 21 5.72 5.02 -9.09
C GLU A 21 4.51 4.76 -9.98
N ARG A 22 3.32 4.84 -9.36
CA ARG A 22 2.07 4.77 -10.09
C ARG A 22 1.98 5.94 -11.10
N PRO A 23 1.56 5.71 -12.34
CA PRO A 23 1.30 6.81 -13.28
C PRO A 23 0.31 7.83 -12.70
N SER A 24 0.37 9.07 -13.18
CA SER A 24 -0.63 10.09 -12.86
C SER A 24 -0.88 10.92 -14.12
N PRO A 25 -2.08 10.82 -14.73
CA PRO A 25 -3.22 9.96 -14.34
C PRO A 25 -2.94 8.47 -14.48
N TYR A 26 -3.83 7.64 -13.92
CA TYR A 26 -3.75 6.18 -14.08
C TYR A 26 -5.11 5.55 -14.37
N VAL A 27 -5.05 4.48 -15.10
CA VAL A 27 -6.08 3.44 -15.23
C VAL A 27 -5.42 2.09 -15.05
N GLY A 28 -6.13 1.10 -14.54
CA GLY A 28 -5.56 -0.21 -14.32
C GLY A 28 -6.57 -1.28 -13.96
N THR A 29 -6.08 -2.46 -13.71
CA THR A 29 -6.88 -3.60 -13.26
C THR A 29 -6.04 -4.54 -12.42
N TYR A 30 -6.69 -5.15 -11.45
CA TYR A 30 -6.20 -6.30 -10.70
C TYR A 30 -7.00 -7.52 -11.12
N VAL A 31 -6.31 -8.63 -11.39
CA VAL A 31 -6.92 -9.90 -11.79
C VAL A 31 -6.38 -10.99 -10.88
N LEU A 32 -7.26 -11.82 -10.31
CA LEU A 32 -6.87 -12.99 -9.54
C LEU A 32 -7.17 -14.26 -10.35
N LEU A 33 -6.19 -15.16 -10.35
CA LEU A 33 -6.26 -16.40 -11.10
C LEU A 33 -6.11 -17.59 -10.16
N ARG A 34 -6.82 -18.67 -10.50
CA ARG A 34 -6.63 -20.01 -9.93
C ARG A 34 -5.93 -20.91 -10.94
N ILE A 35 -4.98 -21.68 -10.48
CA ILE A 35 -4.27 -22.71 -11.22
C ILE A 35 -4.91 -24.04 -10.87
N ASP A 36 -5.61 -24.64 -11.81
CA ASP A 36 -6.27 -25.95 -11.68
C ASP A 36 -5.38 -27.08 -12.23
N ASP A 37 -4.44 -26.73 -13.11
CA ASP A 37 -3.43 -27.63 -13.67
C ASP A 37 -2.02 -27.04 -13.54
N GLN A 38 -1.11 -27.80 -12.97
CA GLN A 38 0.25 -27.35 -12.67
C GLN A 38 1.06 -26.97 -13.92
N GLN A 39 0.92 -27.75 -14.99
CA GLN A 39 1.65 -27.48 -16.24
C GLN A 39 1.09 -26.26 -16.95
N ALA A 40 -0.24 -26.09 -16.95
CA ALA A 40 -0.88 -24.87 -17.45
C ALA A 40 -0.42 -23.64 -16.67
N GLY A 41 -0.32 -23.70 -15.33
CA GLY A 41 0.21 -22.63 -14.51
C GLY A 41 1.64 -22.23 -14.87
N ARG A 42 2.53 -23.22 -15.05
CA ARG A 42 3.91 -22.98 -15.51
C ARG A 42 3.98 -22.42 -16.93
N GLN A 43 3.14 -22.92 -17.82
CA GLN A 43 3.04 -22.40 -19.18
C GLN A 43 2.53 -20.95 -19.20
N MET A 44 1.58 -20.61 -18.35
CA MET A 44 1.13 -19.23 -18.16
C MET A 44 2.30 -18.32 -17.76
N LEU A 45 3.13 -18.73 -16.80
CA LEU A 45 4.30 -17.92 -16.40
C LEU A 45 5.28 -17.72 -17.55
N ARG A 46 5.56 -18.77 -18.36
CA ARG A 46 6.40 -18.64 -19.57
C ARG A 46 5.85 -17.61 -20.56
N ARG A 47 4.52 -17.60 -20.75
CA ARG A 47 3.86 -16.64 -21.65
C ARG A 47 3.79 -15.23 -21.09
N LEU A 48 3.76 -15.06 -19.75
CA LEU A 48 3.75 -13.76 -19.08
C LEU A 48 5.13 -13.10 -19.02
N LEU A 49 6.21 -13.88 -18.90
CA LEU A 49 7.56 -13.34 -18.80
C LEU A 49 7.92 -12.24 -19.81
N PRO A 50 7.59 -12.36 -21.11
CA PRO A 50 7.89 -11.29 -22.09
C PRO A 50 7.02 -10.05 -21.93
N VAL A 51 5.98 -10.09 -21.09
CA VAL A 51 5.03 -8.97 -20.87
C VAL A 51 5.35 -8.21 -19.60
N ILE A 52 6.13 -8.81 -18.70
CA ILE A 52 6.50 -8.20 -17.42
C ILE A 52 7.72 -7.30 -17.61
N ASP A 53 7.59 -6.06 -17.22
CA ASP A 53 8.69 -5.10 -17.26
C ASP A 53 9.50 -5.14 -15.96
N ALA A 54 10.82 -4.90 -16.09
CA ALA A 54 11.75 -4.75 -14.97
C ALA A 54 12.12 -3.28 -14.74
N GLY A 55 12.66 -3.02 -13.55
CA GLY A 55 13.25 -1.73 -13.17
C GLY A 55 12.26 -0.63 -12.81
N PRO A 56 12.76 0.44 -12.18
CA PRO A 56 11.94 1.53 -11.63
C PRO A 56 11.49 2.55 -12.68
N THR A 57 12.20 2.65 -13.80
CA THR A 57 11.91 3.60 -14.87
C THR A 57 12.00 2.92 -16.22
N SER A 58 11.14 3.35 -17.15
CA SER A 58 11.32 3.05 -18.57
C SER A 58 11.77 4.33 -19.28
N SER A 59 12.85 4.26 -20.01
CA SER A 59 13.29 5.34 -20.92
C SER A 59 12.40 5.43 -22.16
N ASP A 60 11.52 4.45 -22.37
CA ASP A 60 10.61 4.37 -23.50
C ASP A 60 9.19 4.77 -23.03
N PRO A 61 8.64 5.91 -23.49
CA PRO A 61 7.27 6.32 -23.17
C PRO A 61 6.19 5.32 -23.62
N ALA A 62 6.50 4.40 -24.55
CA ALA A 62 5.61 3.31 -24.91
C ALA A 62 5.48 2.25 -23.77
N LYS A 63 6.42 2.24 -22.83
CA LYS A 63 6.47 1.33 -21.68
C LYS A 63 5.93 1.95 -20.38
N ASP A 64 5.19 3.05 -20.45
CA ASP A 64 4.54 3.63 -19.25
C ASP A 64 3.44 2.72 -18.68
N ALA A 65 2.91 1.80 -19.50
CA ALA A 65 2.03 0.73 -19.05
C ALA A 65 2.87 -0.47 -18.60
N TRP A 66 2.54 -1.04 -17.43
CA TRP A 66 3.27 -2.19 -16.90
C TRP A 66 2.36 -3.25 -16.32
N VAL A 67 2.85 -4.49 -16.34
CA VAL A 67 2.22 -5.66 -15.72
C VAL A 67 3.17 -6.20 -14.67
N SER A 68 2.61 -6.56 -13.52
CA SER A 68 3.30 -7.30 -12.46
C SER A 68 2.55 -8.58 -12.14
N VAL A 69 3.31 -9.62 -11.78
CA VAL A 69 2.82 -10.93 -11.37
C VAL A 69 3.23 -11.18 -9.93
N ALA A 70 2.29 -11.60 -9.13
CA ALA A 70 2.49 -11.96 -7.74
C ALA A 70 1.85 -13.33 -7.45
N LEU A 71 2.40 -14.08 -6.51
CA LEU A 71 1.98 -15.44 -6.17
C LEU A 71 1.62 -15.52 -4.70
N THR A 72 0.49 -16.11 -4.37
CA THR A 72 0.19 -16.52 -3.00
C THR A 72 0.99 -17.76 -2.62
N TYR A 73 1.00 -18.11 -1.35
CA TYR A 73 1.58 -19.38 -0.90
C TYR A 73 0.89 -20.59 -1.56
N GLN A 74 -0.44 -20.53 -1.73
CA GLN A 74 -1.19 -21.58 -2.42
C GLN A 74 -0.86 -21.63 -3.92
N GLY A 75 -0.62 -20.48 -4.53
CA GLY A 75 -0.15 -20.42 -5.93
C GLY A 75 1.20 -21.07 -6.13
N LEU A 76 2.15 -20.87 -5.20
CA LEU A 76 3.45 -21.55 -5.24
C LEU A 76 3.30 -23.07 -5.10
N LYS A 77 2.39 -23.53 -4.22
CA LYS A 77 2.05 -24.97 -4.12
C LYS A 77 1.44 -25.51 -5.40
N ALA A 78 0.49 -24.78 -6.00
CA ALA A 78 -0.16 -25.19 -7.26
C ALA A 78 0.83 -25.26 -8.43
N LEU A 79 1.89 -24.45 -8.41
CA LEU A 79 3.00 -24.53 -9.38
C LEU A 79 3.96 -25.70 -9.10
N GLY A 80 3.82 -26.41 -7.98
CA GLY A 80 4.68 -27.53 -7.61
C GLY A 80 6.06 -27.10 -7.09
N VAL A 81 6.13 -25.96 -6.40
CA VAL A 81 7.35 -25.56 -5.70
C VAL A 81 7.71 -26.60 -4.64
N PRO A 82 8.99 -27.04 -4.56
CA PRO A 82 9.42 -28.08 -3.63
C PRO A 82 9.09 -27.73 -2.16
N PRO A 83 8.75 -28.75 -1.33
CA PRO A 83 8.38 -28.53 0.07
C PRO A 83 9.42 -27.76 0.90
N ASP A 84 10.70 -28.02 0.70
CA ASP A 84 11.80 -27.31 1.41
C ASP A 84 11.86 -25.83 1.01
N SER A 85 11.59 -25.51 -0.25
CA SER A 85 11.48 -24.14 -0.73
C SER A 85 10.25 -23.45 -0.12
N LEU A 86 9.09 -24.12 -0.10
CA LEU A 86 7.87 -23.60 0.52
C LEU A 86 8.06 -23.34 2.03
N ALA A 87 8.76 -24.20 2.74
CA ALA A 87 9.03 -24.05 4.17
C ALA A 87 10.00 -22.88 4.49
N SER A 88 10.71 -22.36 3.48
CA SER A 88 11.66 -21.26 3.67
C SER A 88 11.05 -19.87 3.58
N PHE A 89 9.77 -19.74 3.23
CA PHE A 89 9.06 -18.45 3.22
C PHE A 89 8.75 -17.92 4.61
N ALA A 90 8.55 -16.61 4.71
CA ALA A 90 8.15 -15.96 5.95
C ALA A 90 6.86 -16.58 6.53
N PRO A 91 6.80 -16.85 7.85
CA PRO A 91 5.64 -17.51 8.46
C PRO A 91 4.30 -16.78 8.22
N GLU A 92 4.32 -15.45 8.16
CA GLU A 92 3.15 -14.62 7.89
C GLU A 92 2.59 -14.91 6.50
N PHE A 93 3.48 -14.99 5.51
CA PHE A 93 3.12 -15.33 4.12
C PHE A 93 2.55 -16.75 4.01
N VAL A 94 3.16 -17.71 4.71
CA VAL A 94 2.70 -19.10 4.73
C VAL A 94 1.28 -19.22 5.31
N GLN A 95 0.99 -18.46 6.37
CA GLN A 95 -0.33 -18.44 7.03
C GLN A 95 -1.39 -17.76 6.17
N GLY A 96 -1.01 -16.74 5.42
CA GLY A 96 -1.93 -15.91 4.64
C GLY A 96 -2.70 -14.89 5.48
N MET A 97 -3.24 -13.86 4.83
CA MET A 97 -3.83 -12.70 5.51
C MET A 97 -5.09 -13.06 6.31
N ALA A 98 -5.95 -13.91 5.79
CA ALA A 98 -7.20 -14.28 6.48
C ALA A 98 -6.95 -14.94 7.84
N ALA A 99 -5.91 -15.78 7.97
CA ALA A 99 -5.53 -16.39 9.24
C ALA A 99 -4.93 -15.39 10.24
N ARG A 100 -4.57 -14.21 9.79
CA ARG A 100 -3.96 -13.15 10.61
C ARG A 100 -4.90 -11.96 10.83
N ALA A 101 -6.16 -12.08 10.42
CA ALA A 101 -7.15 -11.00 10.45
C ALA A 101 -7.35 -10.43 11.87
N GLU A 102 -7.38 -11.29 12.91
CA GLU A 102 -7.51 -10.85 14.30
C GLU A 102 -6.31 -9.98 14.74
N LEU A 103 -5.09 -10.37 14.41
CA LEU A 103 -3.87 -9.57 14.65
C LEU A 103 -3.94 -8.21 13.96
N LEU A 104 -4.51 -8.18 12.76
CA LEU A 104 -4.64 -6.98 11.95
C LEU A 104 -5.82 -6.09 12.37
N GLY A 105 -6.65 -6.52 13.34
CA GLY A 105 -7.88 -5.84 13.71
C GLY A 105 -8.98 -5.93 12.65
N ASP A 106 -8.83 -6.83 11.67
CA ASP A 106 -9.85 -7.11 10.66
C ASP A 106 -10.88 -8.09 11.21
N VAL A 107 -11.73 -7.60 12.13
CA VAL A 107 -12.76 -8.36 12.84
C VAL A 107 -14.16 -7.81 12.57
N GLY A 108 -15.20 -8.57 12.89
CA GLY A 108 -16.59 -8.16 12.67
C GLY A 108 -16.86 -7.89 11.19
N GLU A 109 -17.35 -6.69 10.85
CA GLU A 109 -17.62 -6.31 9.46
C GLU A 109 -16.36 -6.23 8.56
N ASN A 110 -15.18 -6.11 9.17
CA ASN A 110 -13.88 -6.13 8.49
C ASN A 110 -13.29 -7.54 8.41
N GLY A 111 -13.91 -8.53 9.03
CA GLY A 111 -13.38 -9.89 9.14
C GLY A 111 -13.56 -10.74 7.87
N PRO A 112 -12.81 -11.85 7.76
CA PRO A 112 -12.80 -12.72 6.58
C PRO A 112 -14.16 -13.29 6.17
N ASP A 113 -15.10 -13.43 7.09
CA ASP A 113 -16.48 -13.88 6.81
C ASP A 113 -17.28 -12.87 5.98
N SER A 114 -16.90 -11.57 6.09
CA SER A 114 -17.52 -10.46 5.36
C SER A 114 -16.73 -10.07 4.09
N TRP A 115 -15.61 -10.74 3.81
CA TRP A 115 -14.78 -10.39 2.65
C TRP A 115 -15.43 -10.83 1.33
N GLU A 116 -15.17 -10.04 0.31
CA GLU A 116 -15.54 -10.34 -1.07
C GLU A 116 -14.77 -11.55 -1.57
N LYS A 117 -15.50 -12.63 -1.88
CA LYS A 117 -14.86 -13.84 -2.39
C LYS A 117 -14.34 -13.62 -3.81
N PRO A 118 -13.16 -14.22 -4.14
CA PRO A 118 -12.40 -15.23 -3.39
C PRO A 118 -11.32 -14.66 -2.46
N LEU A 119 -11.25 -13.36 -2.21
CA LEU A 119 -10.21 -12.78 -1.34
C LEU A 119 -10.16 -13.47 0.02
N GLY A 120 -8.96 -13.81 0.48
CA GLY A 120 -8.71 -14.53 1.73
C GLY A 120 -8.98 -16.03 1.66
N THR A 121 -9.21 -16.59 0.48
CA THR A 121 -9.44 -18.04 0.30
C THR A 121 -8.23 -18.74 -0.34
N PRO A 122 -8.11 -20.08 -0.13
CA PRO A 122 -7.05 -20.85 -0.77
C PRO A 122 -7.12 -20.91 -2.30
N GLU A 123 -8.19 -20.42 -2.91
CA GLU A 123 -8.38 -20.42 -4.37
C GLU A 123 -7.58 -19.34 -5.09
N VAL A 124 -7.13 -18.30 -4.37
CA VAL A 124 -6.30 -17.25 -4.96
C VAL A 124 -4.87 -17.74 -5.09
N HIS A 125 -4.43 -17.96 -6.33
CA HIS A 125 -3.09 -18.48 -6.62
C HIS A 125 -2.16 -17.41 -7.19
N VAL A 126 -2.67 -16.58 -8.12
CA VAL A 126 -1.87 -15.58 -8.83
C VAL A 126 -2.62 -14.25 -8.81
N GLY A 127 -1.91 -13.19 -8.51
CA GLY A 127 -2.34 -11.82 -8.70
C GLY A 127 -1.62 -11.19 -9.88
N LEU A 128 -2.38 -10.58 -10.79
CA LEU A 128 -1.87 -9.73 -11.86
C LEU A 128 -2.30 -8.30 -11.59
N ALA A 129 -1.38 -7.37 -11.68
CA ALA A 129 -1.66 -5.95 -11.65
C ALA A 129 -1.18 -5.32 -12.96
N ALA A 130 -2.07 -4.61 -13.64
CA ALA A 130 -1.71 -3.82 -14.82
C ALA A 130 -2.10 -2.37 -14.59
N LEU A 131 -1.17 -1.45 -14.80
CA LEU A 131 -1.37 0.00 -14.66
C LEU A 131 -0.83 0.75 -15.87
N SER A 132 -1.51 1.83 -16.26
CA SER A 132 -1.17 2.63 -17.44
C SER A 132 -1.64 4.08 -17.24
N PRO A 133 -1.01 5.06 -17.89
CA PRO A 133 -1.51 6.43 -17.93
C PRO A 133 -2.76 6.60 -18.81
N SER A 134 -3.11 5.63 -19.65
CA SER A 134 -4.29 5.72 -20.54
C SER A 134 -4.97 4.37 -20.73
N ALA A 135 -6.28 4.41 -21.01
CA ALA A 135 -7.08 3.22 -21.29
C ALA A 135 -6.62 2.48 -22.56
N GLU A 136 -6.17 3.18 -23.56
CA GLU A 136 -5.68 2.60 -24.82
C GLU A 136 -4.40 1.77 -24.60
N LYS A 137 -3.40 2.36 -23.91
CA LYS A 137 -2.17 1.64 -23.54
C LYS A 137 -2.47 0.46 -22.62
N LEU A 138 -3.39 0.64 -21.65
CA LEU A 138 -3.82 -0.44 -20.77
C LEU A 138 -4.43 -1.60 -21.56
N ALA A 139 -5.35 -1.32 -22.51
CA ALA A 139 -5.99 -2.33 -23.33
C ALA A 139 -4.95 -3.16 -24.12
N THR A 140 -3.93 -2.50 -24.67
CA THR A 140 -2.85 -3.17 -25.42
C THR A 140 -2.03 -4.11 -24.53
N VAL A 141 -1.65 -3.66 -23.33
CA VAL A 141 -0.86 -4.47 -22.39
C VAL A 141 -1.69 -5.61 -21.81
N LEU A 142 -2.96 -5.34 -21.46
CA LEU A 142 -3.89 -6.35 -20.95
C LEU A 142 -4.19 -7.44 -21.96
N GLU A 143 -4.36 -7.11 -23.24
CA GLU A 143 -4.62 -8.11 -24.27
C GLU A 143 -3.44 -9.08 -24.40
N ARG A 144 -2.22 -8.58 -24.34
CA ARG A 144 -1.01 -9.42 -24.34
C ARG A 144 -0.94 -10.32 -23.10
N ALA A 145 -1.19 -9.76 -21.91
CA ALA A 145 -1.20 -10.52 -20.67
C ALA A 145 -2.35 -11.54 -20.65
N ARG A 146 -3.55 -11.18 -21.12
CA ARG A 146 -4.74 -12.02 -21.15
C ARG A 146 -4.54 -13.28 -21.98
N ARG A 147 -3.90 -13.18 -23.14
CA ARG A 147 -3.57 -14.34 -23.98
C ARG A 147 -2.72 -15.39 -23.24
N ALA A 148 -1.93 -14.97 -22.25
CA ALA A 148 -1.09 -15.89 -21.49
C ALA A 148 -1.90 -16.87 -20.63
N TYR A 149 -3.13 -16.53 -20.24
CA TYR A 149 -3.95 -17.36 -19.34
C TYR A 149 -5.32 -17.75 -19.90
N THR A 150 -5.97 -16.94 -20.75
CA THR A 150 -7.32 -17.28 -21.26
C THR A 150 -7.32 -18.42 -22.28
N GLU A 151 -6.20 -18.68 -22.94
CA GLU A 151 -6.03 -19.77 -23.91
C GLU A 151 -5.47 -21.05 -23.30
N LEU A 152 -5.40 -21.12 -21.97
CA LEU A 152 -4.87 -22.27 -21.24
C LEU A 152 -5.96 -22.94 -20.41
N PRO A 153 -6.49 -24.10 -20.83
CA PRO A 153 -7.28 -24.94 -19.94
C PRO A 153 -6.47 -25.25 -18.66
N GLY A 154 -7.08 -25.11 -17.50
CA GLY A 154 -6.41 -25.30 -16.21
C GLY A 154 -5.88 -24.01 -15.56
N VAL A 155 -6.18 -22.84 -16.12
CA VAL A 155 -6.03 -21.54 -15.47
C VAL A 155 -7.34 -20.77 -15.58
N THR A 156 -7.89 -20.36 -14.45
CA THR A 156 -9.22 -19.72 -14.35
C THR A 156 -9.10 -18.31 -13.76
N VAL A 157 -9.72 -17.32 -14.42
CA VAL A 157 -9.94 -16.00 -13.82
C VAL A 157 -11.05 -16.12 -12.79
N ILE A 158 -10.75 -15.82 -11.52
CA ILE A 158 -11.69 -15.95 -10.41
C ILE A 158 -12.17 -14.61 -9.84
N TRP A 159 -11.46 -13.52 -10.17
CA TRP A 159 -11.84 -12.17 -9.71
C TRP A 159 -11.14 -11.09 -10.54
N ARG A 160 -11.79 -9.91 -10.62
CA ARG A 160 -11.23 -8.73 -11.28
C ARG A 160 -11.74 -7.47 -10.61
N GLN A 161 -10.84 -6.50 -10.44
CA GLN A 161 -11.15 -5.14 -10.01
C GLN A 161 -10.48 -4.13 -10.94
N ASP A 162 -11.28 -3.36 -11.66
CA ASP A 162 -10.78 -2.22 -12.42
C ASP A 162 -10.58 -1.03 -11.50
N CYS A 163 -9.55 -0.24 -11.77
CA CYS A 163 -9.17 0.93 -11.01
C CYS A 163 -8.79 2.10 -11.93
N TYR A 164 -9.01 3.31 -11.45
CA TYR A 164 -8.69 4.51 -12.19
C TYR A 164 -8.56 5.71 -11.26
N GLN A 165 -7.79 6.71 -11.69
CA GLN A 165 -7.73 7.97 -10.97
C GLN A 165 -9.08 8.70 -11.11
N LEU A 166 -9.65 9.11 -9.99
CA LEU A 166 -10.88 9.89 -10.00
C LEU A 166 -10.66 11.24 -10.73
N PRO A 167 -11.69 11.82 -11.35
CA PRO A 167 -11.57 13.05 -12.13
C PRO A 167 -10.93 14.21 -11.37
N THR A 168 -11.09 14.25 -10.06
CA THR A 168 -10.49 15.25 -9.17
C THR A 168 -8.99 15.04 -8.92
N GLY A 169 -8.42 13.91 -9.32
CA GLY A 169 -7.05 13.52 -8.99
C GLY A 169 -6.83 13.16 -7.51
N ARG A 170 -7.93 13.04 -6.73
CA ARG A 170 -7.93 12.82 -5.28
C ARG A 170 -8.52 11.46 -4.95
N ASN A 171 -8.34 11.01 -3.70
CA ASN A 171 -8.97 9.80 -3.19
C ASN A 171 -10.49 10.02 -2.96
N PRO A 172 -11.28 8.97 -2.63
CA PRO A 172 -12.72 9.12 -2.43
C PRO A 172 -13.14 10.12 -1.35
N PHE A 173 -12.29 10.36 -0.33
CA PHE A 173 -12.54 11.37 0.69
C PHE A 173 -12.18 12.80 0.27
N GLY A 174 -11.63 12.99 -0.94
CA GLY A 174 -11.31 14.29 -1.50
C GLY A 174 -9.87 14.77 -1.24
N PHE A 175 -8.96 13.92 -0.79
CA PHE A 175 -7.57 14.28 -0.49
C PHE A 175 -6.62 13.78 -1.58
N LYS A 176 -5.60 14.60 -1.90
CA LYS A 176 -4.50 14.19 -2.78
C LYS A 176 -3.74 13.04 -2.13
N ASP A 177 -3.54 11.96 -2.87
CA ASP A 177 -2.90 10.73 -2.40
C ASP A 177 -1.56 10.47 -3.10
N GLY A 178 -0.77 9.50 -2.58
CA GLY A 178 0.51 9.11 -3.15
C GLY A 178 1.71 9.95 -2.72
N ILE A 179 1.52 10.91 -1.83
CA ILE A 179 2.60 11.74 -1.28
C ILE A 179 3.37 10.97 -0.19
N GLY A 180 4.69 11.21 -0.07
CA GLY A 180 5.50 10.69 1.04
C GLY A 180 5.96 9.24 0.84
N GLN A 181 6.22 8.83 -0.39
CA GLN A 181 6.87 7.54 -0.66
C GLN A 181 8.33 7.56 -0.17
N PRO A 182 8.82 6.44 0.40
CA PRO A 182 10.24 6.33 0.76
C PRO A 182 11.11 6.29 -0.49
N ALA A 183 12.26 6.94 -0.43
CA ALA A 183 13.31 6.72 -1.40
C ALA A 183 14.07 5.44 -1.03
N VAL A 184 14.39 4.61 -2.02
CA VAL A 184 15.11 3.35 -1.85
C VAL A 184 16.52 3.50 -2.42
N GLU A 185 17.53 3.16 -1.61
CA GLU A 185 18.93 3.22 -2.02
C GLU A 185 19.17 2.34 -3.28
N GLY A 186 19.85 2.89 -4.27
CA GLY A 186 20.15 2.20 -5.52
C GLY A 186 18.99 2.06 -6.51
N SER A 187 17.76 2.49 -6.17
CA SER A 187 16.59 2.35 -7.06
C SER A 187 16.57 3.34 -8.22
N GLY A 188 17.31 4.46 -8.12
CA GLY A 188 17.23 5.55 -9.10
C GLY A 188 15.97 6.43 -8.98
N VAL A 189 15.03 6.09 -8.09
CA VAL A 189 13.81 6.89 -7.84
C VAL A 189 14.17 8.12 -7.01
N PRO A 190 13.78 9.34 -7.43
CA PRO A 190 14.08 10.57 -6.70
C PRO A 190 13.47 10.60 -5.30
N ARG A 191 14.12 11.31 -4.38
CA ARG A 191 13.59 11.56 -3.04
C ARG A 191 12.51 12.63 -3.10
N SER A 192 11.41 12.40 -2.38
CA SER A 192 10.36 13.40 -2.15
C SER A 192 10.55 14.18 -0.83
N ASN A 193 11.57 13.86 -0.03
CA ASN A 193 11.91 14.55 1.20
C ASN A 193 13.43 14.68 1.30
N SER A 194 13.95 15.90 1.31
CA SER A 194 15.39 16.16 1.38
C SER A 194 15.97 15.89 2.78
N LYS A 195 15.14 15.98 3.82
CA LYS A 195 15.50 15.79 5.22
C LYS A 195 15.55 14.31 5.65
N GLU A 196 14.94 13.41 4.90
CA GLU A 196 14.99 11.96 5.16
C GLU A 196 15.99 11.30 4.19
N PRO A 197 17.00 10.55 4.69
CA PRO A 197 17.90 9.80 3.81
C PRO A 197 17.15 8.67 3.08
N PRO A 198 17.67 8.20 1.93
CA PRO A 198 17.14 6.97 1.33
C PRO A 198 17.24 5.80 2.30
N LEU A 199 16.28 4.92 2.24
CA LEU A 199 16.26 3.69 3.04
C LEU A 199 17.04 2.59 2.33
N LYS A 200 17.62 1.69 3.12
CA LYS A 200 18.33 0.53 2.60
C LYS A 200 17.43 -0.33 1.74
N ALA A 201 17.98 -0.83 0.64
CA ALA A 201 17.22 -1.61 -0.34
C ALA A 201 16.60 -2.87 0.27
N GLY A 202 17.24 -3.49 1.25
CA GLY A 202 16.75 -4.68 1.94
C GLY A 202 15.48 -4.47 2.77
N GLU A 203 15.03 -3.23 2.98
CA GLU A 203 13.69 -2.98 3.53
C GLU A 203 12.58 -3.29 2.52
N PHE A 204 12.90 -3.32 1.22
CA PHE A 204 11.90 -3.46 0.17
C PHE A 204 12.17 -4.63 -0.77
N ILE A 205 13.43 -4.96 -1.02
CA ILE A 205 13.85 -6.00 -1.96
C ILE A 205 14.72 -7.03 -1.25
N LEU A 206 14.37 -8.29 -1.38
CA LEU A 206 15.09 -9.41 -0.77
C LEU A 206 16.46 -9.64 -1.43
N GLY A 207 17.43 -10.08 -0.61
CA GLY A 207 18.79 -10.33 -1.05
C GLY A 207 19.76 -9.15 -0.90
N TYR A 208 19.29 -8.07 -0.26
CA TYR A 208 20.10 -6.87 0.03
C TYR A 208 20.06 -6.53 1.52
N PRO A 209 21.10 -5.83 2.06
CA PRO A 209 21.11 -5.41 3.46
C PRO A 209 19.95 -4.44 3.77
N ASP A 210 19.29 -4.65 4.93
CA ASP A 210 18.29 -3.77 5.49
C ASP A 210 18.91 -2.66 6.37
N GLU A 211 18.06 -1.87 7.04
CA GLU A 211 18.49 -0.78 7.94
C GLU A 211 19.30 -1.28 9.14
N THR A 212 19.21 -2.55 9.51
CA THR A 212 20.02 -3.17 10.57
C THR A 212 21.38 -3.63 10.06
N GLY A 213 21.62 -3.57 8.74
CA GLY A 213 22.82 -4.10 8.07
C GLY A 213 22.76 -5.62 7.85
N SER A 214 21.66 -6.27 8.18
CA SER A 214 21.48 -7.70 7.98
C SER A 214 20.78 -7.99 6.65
N LEU A 215 20.96 -9.20 6.12
CA LEU A 215 20.16 -9.68 5.00
C LEU A 215 18.81 -10.20 5.53
N PRO A 216 17.67 -9.66 5.05
CA PRO A 216 16.38 -10.22 5.40
C PRO A 216 16.30 -11.71 5.04
N PRO A 217 15.63 -12.55 5.85
CA PRO A 217 15.33 -13.91 5.48
C PRO A 217 14.61 -13.95 4.12
N MET A 218 15.11 -14.76 3.20
CA MET A 218 14.51 -14.90 1.89
C MET A 218 14.23 -16.37 1.55
N PRO A 219 13.25 -16.64 0.65
CA PRO A 219 12.96 -18.00 0.19
C PRO A 219 14.17 -18.64 -0.50
N LYS A 220 14.24 -19.95 -0.40
CA LYS A 220 15.29 -20.76 -1.01
C LYS A 220 14.73 -21.62 -2.15
N PRO A 221 15.54 -21.92 -3.18
CA PRO A 221 16.93 -21.53 -3.40
C PRO A 221 17.08 -20.02 -3.63
N GLU A 222 18.32 -19.51 -3.66
CA GLU A 222 18.61 -18.08 -3.82
C GLU A 222 17.92 -17.50 -5.06
N VAL A 223 17.87 -18.23 -6.16
CA VAL A 223 17.18 -17.79 -7.39
C VAL A 223 15.70 -17.49 -7.16
N LEU A 224 15.04 -18.17 -6.22
CA LEU A 224 13.64 -17.92 -5.87
C LEU A 224 13.48 -16.64 -5.05
N GLY A 225 14.38 -16.39 -4.09
CA GLY A 225 14.22 -15.31 -3.13
C GLY A 225 14.83 -13.98 -3.57
N ARG A 226 16.00 -14.01 -4.22
CA ARG A 226 16.73 -12.80 -4.60
C ARG A 226 15.93 -11.94 -5.57
N ASN A 227 15.99 -10.62 -5.38
CA ASN A 227 15.24 -9.62 -6.15
C ASN A 227 13.71 -9.74 -6.04
N GLY A 228 13.23 -10.62 -5.16
CA GLY A 228 11.81 -10.71 -4.81
C GLY A 228 11.41 -9.70 -3.75
N THR A 229 10.11 -9.59 -3.53
CA THR A 229 9.52 -8.77 -2.46
C THR A 229 8.19 -9.36 -2.02
N TYR A 230 7.71 -8.99 -0.83
CA TYR A 230 6.33 -9.26 -0.45
C TYR A 230 5.42 -8.10 -0.85
N LEU A 231 4.18 -8.45 -1.17
CA LEU A 231 3.13 -7.50 -1.49
C LEU A 231 1.90 -7.83 -0.64
N VAL A 232 1.31 -6.78 -0.08
CA VAL A 232 -0.01 -6.87 0.52
C VAL A 232 -1.01 -6.21 -0.41
N PHE A 233 -2.10 -6.89 -0.70
CA PHE A 233 -3.27 -6.33 -1.34
C PHE A 233 -4.42 -6.29 -0.33
N GLN A 234 -5.08 -5.12 -0.17
CA GLN A 234 -6.35 -5.01 0.56
C GLN A 234 -7.35 -4.20 -0.26
N LYS A 235 -8.57 -4.72 -0.39
CA LYS A 235 -9.69 -3.98 -0.93
C LYS A 235 -10.41 -3.27 0.22
N PHE A 236 -10.45 -1.94 0.18
CA PHE A 236 -11.16 -1.11 1.13
C PHE A 236 -12.37 -0.46 0.49
N HIS A 237 -13.54 -0.62 1.09
CA HIS A 237 -14.71 0.18 0.79
C HIS A 237 -14.68 1.47 1.62
N THR A 238 -15.00 2.62 1.00
CA THR A 238 -14.98 3.94 1.66
C THR A 238 -16.39 4.49 1.84
N ARG A 239 -16.76 4.77 3.08
CA ARG A 239 -18.06 5.36 3.48
C ARG A 239 -17.97 6.89 3.39
N VAL A 240 -17.91 7.41 2.18
CA VAL A 240 -17.68 8.85 1.91
C VAL A 240 -18.78 9.72 2.51
N ALA A 241 -20.06 9.30 2.38
CA ALA A 241 -21.18 10.03 2.96
C ALA A 241 -21.06 10.11 4.50
N ALA A 242 -20.77 9.01 5.17
CA ALA A 242 -20.59 8.99 6.63
C ALA A 242 -19.44 9.88 7.10
N TYR A 243 -18.32 9.89 6.35
CA TYR A 243 -17.21 10.80 6.62
C TYR A 243 -17.62 12.27 6.52
N ARG A 244 -18.31 12.66 5.45
CA ARG A 244 -18.80 14.03 5.25
C ARG A 244 -19.83 14.42 6.31
N GLN A 245 -20.77 13.54 6.64
CA GLN A 245 -21.74 13.75 7.71
C GLN A 245 -21.05 14.00 9.06
N TYR A 246 -20.04 13.19 9.37
CA TYR A 246 -19.30 13.34 10.62
C TYR A 246 -18.56 14.68 10.70
N LEU A 247 -17.89 15.10 9.62
CA LEU A 247 -17.24 16.41 9.57
C LEU A 247 -18.26 17.54 9.74
N ARG A 248 -19.37 17.50 9.01
CA ARG A 248 -20.45 18.49 9.08
C ARG A 248 -21.07 18.61 10.47
N ALA A 249 -21.28 17.48 11.16
CA ALA A 249 -21.85 17.45 12.50
C ALA A 249 -20.87 17.99 13.58
N ASN A 250 -19.58 18.03 13.30
CA ASN A 250 -18.54 18.45 14.23
C ASN A 250 -17.89 19.79 13.85
N ALA A 251 -18.41 20.52 12.88
CA ALA A 251 -17.91 21.81 12.42
C ALA A 251 -19.04 22.84 12.39
N SER A 252 -18.71 24.10 12.64
CA SER A 252 -19.66 25.24 12.63
C SER A 252 -19.69 25.97 11.29
N SER A 253 -18.72 25.75 10.42
CA SER A 253 -18.62 26.34 9.08
C SER A 253 -17.93 25.39 8.11
N LEU A 254 -17.99 25.68 6.81
CA LEU A 254 -17.29 24.91 5.78
C LEU A 254 -15.77 24.98 5.92
N GLU A 255 -15.24 26.10 6.37
CA GLU A 255 -13.81 26.27 6.64
C GLU A 255 -13.37 25.39 7.81
N GLU A 256 -14.18 25.32 8.87
CA GLU A 256 -13.91 24.42 10.00
C GLU A 256 -14.07 22.95 9.61
N GLU A 257 -15.04 22.62 8.76
CA GLU A 257 -15.19 21.27 8.19
C GLU A 257 -13.95 20.85 7.42
N ALA A 258 -13.42 21.74 6.54
CA ALA A 258 -12.19 21.47 5.79
C ALA A 258 -10.97 21.32 6.70
N LEU A 259 -10.83 22.18 7.71
CA LEU A 259 -9.75 22.08 8.70
C LEU A 259 -9.84 20.80 9.52
N LEU A 260 -11.05 20.41 9.93
CA LEU A 260 -11.26 19.19 10.69
C LEU A 260 -10.86 17.95 9.87
N GLY A 261 -11.27 17.90 8.61
CA GLY A 261 -10.84 16.85 7.68
C GLY A 261 -9.32 16.82 7.53
N ALA A 262 -8.69 17.99 7.37
CA ALA A 262 -7.23 18.10 7.30
C ALA A 262 -6.55 17.61 8.58
N LYS A 263 -7.09 17.94 9.78
CA LYS A 263 -6.56 17.45 11.07
C LYS A 263 -6.67 15.93 11.21
N MET A 264 -7.73 15.30 10.71
CA MET A 264 -7.86 13.85 10.71
C MET A 264 -6.89 13.17 9.74
N VAL A 265 -6.68 13.76 8.55
CA VAL A 265 -5.78 13.22 7.53
C VAL A 265 -4.31 13.53 7.82
N GLY A 266 -3.99 14.75 8.33
CA GLY A 266 -2.63 15.29 8.47
C GLY A 266 -2.20 16.15 7.28
N ARG A 267 -3.07 16.30 6.28
CA ARG A 267 -2.88 17.16 5.09
C ARG A 267 -4.19 17.80 4.68
N TRP A 268 -4.10 18.92 4.01
CA TRP A 268 -5.20 19.53 3.30
C TRP A 268 -5.58 18.74 2.04
N GLN A 269 -6.74 19.04 1.47
CA GLN A 269 -7.22 18.38 0.25
C GLN A 269 -6.29 18.60 -0.96
N SER A 270 -5.59 19.73 -1.00
CA SER A 270 -4.55 20.02 -2.01
C SER A 270 -3.32 19.10 -1.90
N GLY A 271 -3.11 18.47 -0.75
CA GLY A 271 -1.90 17.73 -0.38
C GLY A 271 -0.92 18.54 0.49
N ALA A 272 -1.16 19.82 0.73
CA ALA A 272 -0.33 20.64 1.60
C ALA A 272 -0.32 20.08 3.03
N PRO A 273 0.86 19.90 3.66
CA PRO A 273 0.96 19.32 5.00
C PRO A 273 0.58 20.33 6.08
N LEU A 274 -0.22 19.91 7.05
CA LEU A 274 -0.59 20.76 8.20
C LEU A 274 0.61 21.24 8.99
N THR A 275 1.69 20.51 9.03
CA THR A 275 2.92 20.90 9.72
C THR A 275 3.47 22.23 9.20
N LEU A 276 3.36 22.48 7.89
CA LEU A 276 3.86 23.71 7.25
C LEU A 276 2.79 24.79 7.07
N CYS A 277 1.50 24.40 6.96
CA CYS A 277 0.37 25.34 6.78
C CYS A 277 -0.80 24.91 7.67
N PRO A 278 -0.75 25.24 9.00
CA PRO A 278 -1.69 24.70 9.99
C PRO A 278 -3.10 25.27 9.94
N ASP A 279 -3.27 26.50 9.42
CA ASP A 279 -4.49 27.29 9.58
C ASP A 279 -5.38 27.29 8.32
N ARG A 280 -4.79 27.16 7.14
CA ARG A 280 -5.49 27.19 5.84
C ARG A 280 -4.76 26.38 4.80
N ASP A 281 -5.53 25.91 3.79
CA ASP A 281 -4.96 25.19 2.64
C ASP A 281 -4.03 26.10 1.81
N ASP A 282 -2.94 25.50 1.32
CA ASP A 282 -2.00 26.11 0.38
C ASP A 282 -1.87 25.20 -0.84
N PRO A 283 -2.71 25.42 -1.89
CA PRO A 283 -2.68 24.59 -3.10
C PRO A 283 -1.35 24.65 -3.86
N GLU A 284 -0.60 25.75 -3.79
CA GLU A 284 0.70 25.88 -4.43
C GLU A 284 1.72 24.97 -3.72
N LEU A 285 1.76 25.00 -2.40
CA LEU A 285 2.56 24.08 -1.60
C LEU A 285 2.13 22.62 -1.84
N GLY A 286 0.83 22.34 -1.86
CA GLY A 286 0.28 21.02 -2.12
C GLY A 286 0.63 20.46 -3.50
N ALA A 287 0.78 21.32 -4.49
CA ALA A 287 1.14 20.94 -5.87
C ALA A 287 2.65 20.73 -6.06
N ASP A 288 3.49 21.30 -5.21
CA ASP A 288 4.96 21.26 -5.34
C ASP A 288 5.56 20.00 -4.71
N PRO A 289 5.99 18.99 -5.50
CA PRO A 289 6.55 17.76 -4.97
C PRO A 289 7.88 17.93 -4.25
N SER A 290 8.59 19.03 -4.46
CA SER A 290 9.86 19.33 -3.79
C SER A 290 9.66 19.89 -2.38
N ARG A 291 8.48 20.43 -2.09
CA ARG A 291 8.17 21.12 -0.82
C ARG A 291 7.09 20.42 0.01
N ASN A 292 6.07 19.83 -0.64
CA ASN A 292 4.90 19.30 0.05
C ASN A 292 5.17 18.12 0.98
N ASN A 293 6.38 17.58 0.96
CA ASN A 293 6.81 16.46 1.81
C ASN A 293 8.10 16.76 2.59
N ASP A 294 8.67 17.96 2.44
CA ASP A 294 9.98 18.34 2.99
C ASP A 294 9.87 18.97 4.39
N PHE A 295 9.46 18.17 5.38
CA PHE A 295 9.33 18.56 6.79
C PHE A 295 9.61 17.39 7.73
N LEU A 296 9.88 17.69 8.98
CA LEU A 296 10.03 16.76 10.09
C LEU A 296 9.09 17.15 11.23
N TYR A 297 8.65 16.19 12.05
CA TYR A 297 7.71 16.48 13.14
C TYR A 297 8.41 16.93 14.43
N TYR A 298 9.57 16.36 14.73
CA TYR A 298 10.28 16.68 15.99
C TYR A 298 10.68 18.15 16.06
N GLU A 299 11.22 18.67 14.97
CA GLU A 299 11.66 20.06 14.90
C GLU A 299 10.49 21.04 14.67
N ASP A 300 9.56 20.67 13.78
CA ASP A 300 8.54 21.58 13.28
C ASP A 300 7.24 21.57 14.11
N ASP A 301 6.87 20.39 14.70
CA ASP A 301 5.59 20.23 15.40
C ASP A 301 5.57 19.03 16.35
N LEU A 302 6.55 18.88 17.25
CA LEU A 302 6.65 17.73 18.16
C LEU A 302 5.35 17.46 18.94
N ARG A 303 4.69 18.54 19.40
CA ARG A 303 3.47 18.43 20.22
C ARG A 303 2.18 18.24 19.43
N GLY A 304 2.23 18.27 18.11
CA GLY A 304 1.07 18.04 17.24
C GLY A 304 0.04 19.18 17.24
N PHE A 305 0.43 20.42 17.53
CA PHE A 305 -0.49 21.56 17.46
C PHE A 305 -0.92 21.87 16.02
N ASN A 306 0.01 21.72 15.09
CA ASN A 306 -0.26 21.90 13.67
C ASN A 306 -0.90 20.61 13.11
N CYS A 307 -0.18 19.49 13.12
CA CYS A 307 -0.63 18.18 12.69
C CYS A 307 -0.78 17.26 13.91
N PRO A 308 -2.01 16.94 14.36
CA PRO A 308 -2.22 16.07 15.51
C PRO A 308 -1.43 14.77 15.41
N ALA A 309 -0.86 14.31 16.53
CA ALA A 309 -0.11 13.07 16.55
C ALA A 309 -0.95 11.86 16.09
N GLY A 310 -2.27 11.91 16.34
CA GLY A 310 -3.24 10.91 15.92
C GLY A 310 -3.68 10.98 14.46
N SER A 311 -3.27 12.00 13.68
CA SER A 311 -3.64 12.12 12.26
C SER A 311 -3.13 10.95 11.44
N HIS A 312 -3.91 10.50 10.47
CA HIS A 312 -3.59 9.35 9.61
C HIS A 312 -2.18 9.41 9.02
N ALA A 313 -1.80 10.50 8.34
CA ALA A 313 -0.49 10.61 7.71
C ALA A 313 0.66 10.55 8.71
N ARG A 314 0.47 11.11 9.92
CA ARG A 314 1.48 11.09 10.97
C ARG A 314 1.60 9.71 11.64
N ARG A 315 0.50 8.98 11.78
CA ARG A 315 0.52 7.57 12.23
C ARG A 315 1.23 6.67 11.23
N MET A 316 0.93 6.84 9.94
CA MET A 316 1.53 6.02 8.88
C MET A 316 3.01 6.28 8.65
N ASN A 317 3.52 7.45 9.00
CA ASN A 317 4.92 7.82 8.98
C ASN A 317 5.22 8.88 10.05
N PRO A 318 5.55 8.46 11.28
CA PRO A 318 5.90 9.36 12.37
C PRO A 318 7.20 10.16 12.12
N ARG A 319 7.97 9.84 11.08
CA ARG A 319 9.26 10.47 10.74
C ARG A 319 10.20 10.45 11.95
N ASP A 320 10.68 11.62 12.37
CA ASP A 320 11.56 11.82 13.53
C ASP A 320 10.82 12.06 14.85
N ALA A 321 9.47 12.00 14.86
CA ALA A 321 8.71 12.28 16.08
C ALA A 321 9.01 11.30 17.24
N LEU A 322 9.51 10.11 16.92
CA LEU A 322 9.85 9.05 17.88
C LEU A 322 11.36 8.90 18.08
N LYS A 323 12.18 9.88 17.66
CA LYS A 323 13.65 9.77 17.71
C LYS A 323 14.21 9.61 19.13
N ASP A 324 13.50 10.09 20.15
CA ASP A 324 13.88 9.95 21.54
C ASP A 324 13.40 8.63 22.17
N ASP A 325 12.57 7.88 21.47
CA ASP A 325 12.15 6.54 21.85
C ASP A 325 13.14 5.51 21.31
N THR A 326 13.98 4.99 22.18
CA THR A 326 15.00 4.01 21.82
C THR A 326 14.46 2.63 21.50
N SER A 327 13.15 2.39 21.73
CA SER A 327 12.48 1.11 21.44
C SER A 327 11.94 1.01 20.01
N VAL A 328 11.86 2.13 19.27
CA VAL A 328 11.27 2.17 17.93
C VAL A 328 12.16 2.91 16.95
N ASP A 329 12.62 2.21 15.92
CA ASP A 329 13.22 2.84 14.75
C ASP A 329 12.18 2.90 13.62
N VAL A 330 11.64 4.09 13.35
CA VAL A 330 10.61 4.33 12.34
C VAL A 330 11.07 3.88 10.93
N ARG A 331 12.37 3.88 10.65
CA ARG A 331 12.93 3.46 9.36
C ARG A 331 12.63 2.00 9.04
N LEU A 332 12.55 1.14 10.06
CA LEU A 332 12.24 -0.29 9.94
C LEU A 332 10.77 -0.57 9.57
N HIS A 333 9.90 0.41 9.70
CA HIS A 333 8.45 0.28 9.49
C HIS A 333 7.96 1.05 8.26
N ARG A 334 8.89 1.60 7.46
CA ARG A 334 8.53 2.35 6.25
C ARG A 334 7.98 1.41 5.17
N MET A 335 7.04 1.93 4.40
CA MET A 335 6.28 1.16 3.41
C MET A 335 6.27 1.88 2.06
N ILE A 336 6.53 1.14 0.97
CA ILE A 336 6.14 1.59 -0.37
C ILE A 336 4.65 1.29 -0.54
N ARG A 337 3.86 2.32 -0.91
CA ARG A 337 2.40 2.22 -1.09
C ARG A 337 2.05 2.54 -2.53
N ARG A 338 1.20 1.70 -3.13
CA ARG A 338 0.79 1.80 -4.54
C ARG A 338 -0.73 1.69 -4.68
N GLY A 339 -1.48 2.28 -3.74
CA GLY A 339 -2.93 2.26 -3.75
C GLY A 339 -3.54 2.92 -4.99
N THR A 340 -4.69 2.39 -5.42
CA THR A 340 -5.48 2.90 -6.54
C THR A 340 -6.94 3.01 -6.13
N THR A 341 -7.66 3.95 -6.72
CA THR A 341 -9.10 4.14 -6.46
C THR A 341 -9.95 3.29 -7.40
N TYR A 342 -11.11 2.87 -6.92
CA TYR A 342 -12.11 2.18 -7.73
C TYR A 342 -13.52 2.69 -7.41
N GLY A 343 -14.46 2.42 -8.32
CA GLY A 343 -15.85 2.81 -8.17
C GLY A 343 -16.12 4.30 -8.45
N PRO A 344 -17.39 4.69 -8.60
CA PRO A 344 -17.75 6.05 -8.95
C PRO A 344 -17.51 7.03 -7.79
N MET A 345 -17.14 8.25 -8.12
CA MET A 345 -17.03 9.33 -7.14
C MET A 345 -18.44 9.70 -6.63
N LEU A 346 -18.62 9.81 -5.31
CA LEU A 346 -19.79 10.46 -4.74
C LEU A 346 -19.72 11.96 -5.03
N PRO A 347 -20.73 12.57 -5.68
CA PRO A 347 -20.68 13.98 -6.05
C PRO A 347 -20.35 14.88 -4.85
N GLU A 348 -19.68 16.00 -5.11
CA GLU A 348 -19.28 16.93 -4.08
C GLU A 348 -20.49 17.49 -3.32
N GLY A 349 -20.39 17.62 -2.00
CA GLY A 349 -21.47 18.13 -1.14
C GLY A 349 -22.58 17.12 -0.82
N VAL A 350 -22.66 15.97 -1.50
CA VAL A 350 -23.66 14.92 -1.21
C VAL A 350 -23.33 14.26 0.13
N LEU A 351 -24.32 14.19 1.01
CA LEU A 351 -24.22 13.61 2.35
C LEU A 351 -24.94 12.27 2.47
N GLU A 352 -25.70 11.87 1.47
CA GLU A 352 -26.43 10.60 1.44
C GLU A 352 -25.59 9.55 0.69
N ASP A 353 -25.61 8.32 1.20
CA ASP A 353 -24.97 7.19 0.53
C ASP A 353 -25.85 6.73 -0.65
N ASP A 354 -25.26 6.57 -1.81
CA ASP A 354 -25.94 6.09 -3.02
C ASP A 354 -25.83 4.56 -3.20
N GLY A 355 -25.21 3.85 -2.24
CA GLY A 355 -25.01 2.40 -2.25
C GLY A 355 -23.99 1.88 -3.24
N ALA A 356 -23.26 2.77 -3.96
CA ALA A 356 -22.27 2.32 -4.92
C ALA A 356 -21.00 1.79 -4.23
N ASP A 357 -20.43 0.68 -4.75
CA ASP A 357 -19.16 0.17 -4.29
C ASP A 357 -18.02 1.06 -4.79
N ARG A 358 -17.37 1.73 -3.86
CA ARG A 358 -16.23 2.63 -4.10
C ARG A 358 -15.18 2.52 -3.01
N GLY A 359 -13.95 2.77 -3.38
CA GLY A 359 -12.90 2.70 -2.39
C GLY A 359 -11.48 2.73 -2.93
N ILE A 360 -10.61 2.05 -2.22
CA ILE A 360 -9.19 1.97 -2.51
C ILE A 360 -8.76 0.51 -2.55
N ALA A 361 -8.15 0.10 -3.66
CA ALA A 361 -7.32 -1.09 -3.70
C ALA A 361 -5.95 -0.68 -3.17
N PHE A 362 -5.69 -1.00 -1.91
CA PHE A 362 -4.43 -0.70 -1.24
C PHE A 362 -3.40 -1.75 -1.61
N VAL A 363 -2.20 -1.29 -1.96
CA VAL A 363 -1.04 -2.13 -2.24
C VAL A 363 0.13 -1.63 -1.42
N PHE A 364 0.73 -2.54 -0.68
CA PHE A 364 2.00 -2.38 0.00
C PHE A 364 3.08 -3.22 -0.67
N VAL A 365 4.31 -2.73 -0.70
CA VAL A 365 5.51 -3.46 -1.13
C VAL A 365 6.59 -3.31 -0.06
N GLY A 366 7.18 -4.44 0.36
CA GLY A 366 8.26 -4.45 1.34
C GLY A 366 8.82 -5.85 1.60
N ALA A 367 9.99 -5.92 2.21
CA ALA A 367 10.68 -7.18 2.47
C ALA A 367 10.22 -7.88 3.77
N HIS A 368 9.47 -7.19 4.63
CA HIS A 368 9.11 -7.68 5.96
C HIS A 368 7.63 -7.47 6.28
N LEU A 369 6.77 -8.46 6.01
CA LEU A 369 5.34 -8.38 6.30
C LEU A 369 5.06 -8.01 7.77
N LYS A 370 5.68 -8.73 8.71
CA LYS A 370 5.48 -8.56 10.15
C LYS A 370 6.00 -7.22 10.66
N ARG A 371 7.23 -6.84 10.28
CA ARG A 371 7.91 -5.65 10.80
C ARG A 371 7.36 -4.36 10.16
N GLN A 372 6.83 -4.42 8.95
CA GLN A 372 6.31 -3.28 8.21
C GLN A 372 4.78 -3.25 8.26
N PHE A 373 4.09 -3.92 7.37
CA PHE A 373 2.64 -3.84 7.23
C PHE A 373 1.88 -4.22 8.50
N GLU A 374 2.16 -5.41 9.08
CA GLU A 374 1.43 -5.88 10.25
C GLU A 374 1.70 -5.02 11.48
N PHE A 375 2.94 -4.61 11.68
CA PHE A 375 3.31 -3.72 12.78
C PHE A 375 2.58 -2.38 12.66
N VAL A 376 2.65 -1.72 11.50
CA VAL A 376 1.99 -0.43 11.30
C VAL A 376 0.49 -0.55 11.48
N LYS A 377 -0.15 -1.59 10.94
CA LYS A 377 -1.59 -1.80 11.07
C LYS A 377 -1.99 -2.08 12.51
N SER A 378 -1.31 -2.99 13.20
CA SER A 378 -1.67 -3.40 14.57
C SER A 378 -1.28 -2.38 15.63
N GLN A 379 -0.11 -1.72 15.49
CA GLN A 379 0.44 -0.86 16.55
C GLN A 379 0.22 0.63 16.31
N TRP A 380 0.18 1.08 15.04
CA TRP A 380 0.03 2.49 14.75
C TRP A 380 -1.37 2.88 14.26
N VAL A 381 -2.04 2.02 13.51
CA VAL A 381 -3.41 2.26 13.05
C VAL A 381 -4.42 1.91 14.13
N ASN A 382 -4.31 0.71 14.70
CA ASN A 382 -5.30 0.15 15.62
C ASN A 382 -4.99 0.41 17.10
N ASP A 383 -3.92 1.12 17.42
CA ASP A 383 -3.52 1.49 18.78
C ASP A 383 -2.95 2.90 18.80
N GLY A 384 -3.24 3.63 19.87
CA GLY A 384 -2.72 4.97 20.11
C GLY A 384 -1.69 5.07 21.22
N ILE A 385 -1.21 3.95 21.75
CA ILE A 385 -0.23 3.92 22.87
C ILE A 385 1.02 4.71 22.49
N PHE A 386 1.53 4.51 21.28
CA PHE A 386 2.78 5.14 20.81
C PHE A 386 2.69 6.68 20.72
N ILE A 387 1.47 7.25 20.66
CA ILE A 387 1.24 8.71 20.69
C ILE A 387 0.68 9.20 22.03
N GLY A 388 0.65 8.35 23.06
CA GLY A 388 0.09 8.66 24.38
C GLY A 388 -1.44 8.79 24.42
N ALA A 389 -2.14 8.16 23.47
CA ALA A 389 -3.60 8.16 23.34
C ALA A 389 -4.14 6.73 23.19
N SER A 390 -4.00 5.93 24.23
CA SER A 390 -4.22 4.47 24.24
C SER A 390 -5.63 3.99 23.83
N GLN A 391 -6.59 4.89 23.68
CA GLN A 391 -7.96 4.56 23.25
C GLN A 391 -8.31 5.19 21.89
N GLU A 392 -7.31 5.69 21.19
CA GLU A 392 -7.53 6.31 19.88
C GLU A 392 -6.93 5.47 18.78
N ASN A 393 -7.77 4.97 17.89
CA ASN A 393 -7.37 4.36 16.62
C ASN A 393 -7.10 5.46 15.57
N ASP A 394 -6.58 5.05 14.43
CA ASP A 394 -6.52 5.94 13.26
C ASP A 394 -7.93 6.45 12.93
N PRO A 395 -8.11 7.77 12.78
CA PRO A 395 -9.44 8.36 12.60
C PRO A 395 -10.09 8.05 11.25
N LEU A 396 -9.32 7.55 10.25
CA LEU A 396 -9.83 7.23 8.91
C LEU A 396 -9.95 5.73 8.66
N VAL A 397 -8.89 4.98 8.96
CA VAL A 397 -8.77 3.56 8.60
C VAL A 397 -8.76 2.63 9.80
N GLY A 398 -8.77 3.17 11.01
CA GLY A 398 -8.86 2.37 12.23
C GLY A 398 -10.25 1.73 12.40
N PRO A 399 -10.33 0.64 13.17
CA PRO A 399 -11.60 -0.06 13.44
C PRO A 399 -12.46 0.71 14.45
N ASN A 400 -12.94 1.88 14.04
CA ASN A 400 -13.82 2.73 14.86
C ASN A 400 -15.27 2.22 14.74
N ASP A 401 -15.92 1.99 15.88
CA ASP A 401 -17.24 1.36 15.97
C ASP A 401 -18.37 2.33 16.39
N GLY A 402 -18.14 3.64 16.28
CA GLY A 402 -19.02 4.68 16.79
C GLY A 402 -18.69 5.12 18.23
N THR A 403 -17.72 4.49 18.88
CA THR A 403 -17.21 4.91 20.20
C THR A 403 -15.83 5.57 20.10
N GLY A 404 -15.18 5.52 18.94
CA GLY A 404 -13.85 6.06 18.70
C GLY A 404 -13.72 7.54 19.08
N THR A 405 -12.51 7.92 19.44
CA THR A 405 -12.17 9.31 19.78
C THR A 405 -10.98 9.80 18.97
N PHE A 406 -10.88 11.11 18.76
CA PHE A 406 -9.75 11.74 18.13
C PHE A 406 -9.40 13.05 18.82
N THR A 407 -8.17 13.17 19.31
CA THR A 407 -7.69 14.34 20.05
C THR A 407 -6.92 15.30 19.13
N ILE A 408 -7.37 16.56 19.10
CA ILE A 408 -6.70 17.67 18.45
C ILE A 408 -6.07 18.55 19.54
N PRO A 409 -4.73 18.58 19.66
CA PRO A 409 -4.05 19.48 20.57
C PRO A 409 -4.41 20.95 20.29
N HIS A 410 -4.80 21.68 21.32
CA HIS A 410 -5.15 23.10 21.24
C HIS A 410 -4.88 23.77 22.59
N ARG A 411 -4.62 25.07 22.60
CA ARG A 411 -4.48 25.89 23.84
C ARG A 411 -5.68 26.77 24.02
N PRO A 412 -6.15 26.97 25.25
CA PRO A 412 -5.68 26.40 26.53
C PRO A 412 -6.15 24.94 26.75
N ILE A 413 -7.16 24.46 26.00
CA ILE A 413 -7.79 23.15 26.19
C ILE A 413 -7.83 22.43 24.84
N ARG A 414 -7.37 21.18 24.82
CA ARG A 414 -7.49 20.29 23.64
C ARG A 414 -8.94 20.08 23.24
N ARG A 415 -9.20 19.96 21.96
CA ARG A 415 -10.48 19.50 21.41
C ARG A 415 -10.44 17.98 21.28
N ARG A 416 -11.45 17.30 21.77
CA ARG A 416 -11.61 15.85 21.57
C ARG A 416 -12.92 15.60 20.84
N LEU A 417 -12.82 14.92 19.71
CA LEU A 417 -13.96 14.41 18.96
C LEU A 417 -14.34 13.04 19.53
N HIS A 418 -15.62 12.72 19.52
CA HIS A 418 -16.18 11.47 20.02
C HIS A 418 -17.10 10.86 18.97
N GLY A 419 -17.42 9.57 19.16
CA GLY A 419 -18.39 8.91 18.32
C GLY A 419 -17.89 8.66 16.89
N LEU A 420 -16.56 8.49 16.68
CA LEU A 420 -16.04 8.18 15.35
C LEU A 420 -16.57 6.83 14.87
N PRO A 421 -17.26 6.78 13.71
CA PRO A 421 -17.61 5.52 13.08
C PRO A 421 -16.46 5.02 12.20
N SER A 422 -16.55 3.80 11.71
CA SER A 422 -15.66 3.29 10.65
C SER A 422 -15.98 3.97 9.32
N PHE A 423 -15.02 4.71 8.77
CA PHE A 423 -15.13 5.30 7.44
C PHE A 423 -14.59 4.40 6.33
N VAL A 424 -13.79 3.41 6.69
CA VAL A 424 -13.19 2.43 5.80
C VAL A 424 -13.53 1.04 6.30
N VAL A 425 -13.99 0.17 5.39
CA VAL A 425 -14.30 -1.23 5.67
C VAL A 425 -13.42 -2.12 4.82
N THR A 426 -12.73 -3.07 5.45
CA THR A 426 -11.95 -4.09 4.76
C THR A 426 -12.90 -5.08 4.07
N ARG A 427 -12.80 -5.17 2.73
CA ARG A 427 -13.61 -6.07 1.89
C ARG A 427 -12.83 -7.29 1.41
N GLY A 428 -11.58 -7.42 1.84
CA GLY A 428 -10.73 -8.55 1.54
C GLY A 428 -9.26 -8.19 1.43
N GLY A 429 -8.41 -9.21 1.43
CA GLY A 429 -6.98 -9.01 1.28
C GLY A 429 -6.21 -10.30 1.08
N GLU A 430 -4.98 -10.16 0.57
CA GLU A 430 -4.05 -11.26 0.30
C GLU A 430 -2.61 -10.85 0.57
N TYR A 431 -1.82 -11.81 0.99
CA TYR A 431 -0.36 -11.72 0.96
C TYR A 431 0.17 -12.40 -0.29
N PHE A 432 0.99 -11.67 -1.00
CA PHE A 432 1.66 -12.15 -2.20
C PHE A 432 3.18 -12.10 -2.05
N PHE A 433 3.84 -12.96 -2.77
CA PHE A 433 5.26 -12.86 -3.10
C PHE A 433 5.38 -12.42 -4.56
N VAL A 434 6.16 -11.38 -4.80
CA VAL A 434 6.49 -10.86 -6.14
C VAL A 434 7.90 -11.34 -6.44
N PRO A 435 8.08 -12.39 -7.24
CA PRO A 435 9.39 -12.93 -7.56
C PRO A 435 10.16 -12.01 -8.53
N GLY A 436 11.49 -12.08 -8.51
CA GLY A 436 12.31 -11.53 -9.59
C GLY A 436 12.03 -12.24 -10.93
N LEU A 437 12.48 -11.66 -12.04
CA LEU A 437 12.26 -12.26 -13.36
C LEU A 437 12.99 -13.61 -13.52
N ARG A 438 14.18 -13.75 -12.90
CA ARG A 438 14.90 -15.05 -12.86
C ARG A 438 14.13 -16.07 -12.04
N ALA A 439 13.53 -15.66 -10.92
CA ALA A 439 12.67 -16.52 -10.11
C ALA A 439 11.42 -16.96 -10.89
N LEU A 440 10.77 -16.06 -11.62
CA LEU A 440 9.63 -16.39 -12.48
C LEU A 440 10.01 -17.41 -13.55
N ARG A 441 11.19 -17.25 -14.15
CA ARG A 441 11.71 -18.21 -15.13
C ARG A 441 11.96 -19.56 -14.49
N TRP A 442 12.61 -19.59 -13.31
CA TRP A 442 12.83 -20.82 -12.56
C TRP A 442 11.51 -21.53 -12.20
N LEU A 443 10.49 -20.78 -11.72
CA LEU A 443 9.16 -21.31 -11.42
C LEU A 443 8.46 -21.90 -12.66
N ALA A 444 8.65 -21.27 -13.82
CA ALA A 444 8.09 -21.74 -15.09
C ALA A 444 8.78 -23.01 -15.62
N GLU A 445 10.02 -23.28 -15.21
CA GLU A 445 10.88 -24.37 -15.68
C GLU A 445 11.04 -25.50 -14.65
N LEU A 446 10.32 -25.44 -13.50
CA LEU A 446 10.35 -26.53 -12.52
C LEU A 446 10.08 -27.88 -13.20
N GLU A 447 10.92 -28.85 -12.93
CA GLU A 447 10.73 -30.22 -13.38
C GLU A 447 9.59 -30.88 -12.59
N THR A 448 8.86 -31.79 -13.25
CA THR A 448 7.77 -32.57 -12.65
C THR A 448 8.32 -33.73 -11.84
#